data_b6a9bab6d698c85a4bcca830bdbb04a7
#
_entry.id   b6a9bab6d698c85a4bcca830bdbb04a7
#
_cell.length_a   1.000
_cell.length_b   1.000
_cell.length_c   1.000
_cell.angle_alpha   90.00
_cell.angle_beta   90.00
_cell.angle_gamma   90.00
#
_symmetry.space_group_name_H-M   'P 1'
#
loop_
_entity.id
_entity.type
_entity.pdbx_description
1 polymer ?
#
loop_
_entity_poly.entity_id
_entity_poly.type
_entity_poly.pdbx_seq_one_letter_code
_entity_poly.pdbx_strand_id
1 'polypeptide(L)'
;MDFFLPYSALTHPEVTLLALALDLKFGDPTLPWPHPVTYIGKIYNLAEPLIRRLSQFFPNTPAILERMAGVVILLSTMLLVGGIGYFLLTIPYLGYLLAIYLAWAGLAMGCLIDTGQIVFKSIEEETLSQAQNKLSWLVSRETKIMDRPLLRKTLADTLTENFTDALTAPFFYLLLFGPIGLWVYKVASTMDSMWGYLTPKWRYLGWAGARCDDLLAFIPARISIVAVHWTDFILRNFFKEKRLWHGTWPGFFKISKQAWGMPSPNSGCPMAAFAWLLKARLGGPSIYFGQNVPKPWLGVDQEIALPWDRKLLQQLFLCLEYAAIIGMFSLWAIFAVIALAIQIKISFIL
;
A
#
# COMPACT_ATOMS: atom_id res chain seq x y z
N MET A 1 -20.07 -7.56 -22.51
CA MET A 1 -19.51 -7.57 -21.14
C MET A 1 -18.32 -6.61 -21.00
N ASP A 2 -17.63 -6.32 -22.08
CA ASP A 2 -16.45 -5.42 -22.12
C ASP A 2 -16.74 -3.94 -21.82
N PHE A 3 -18.03 -3.56 -21.80
CA PHE A 3 -18.45 -2.18 -21.60
C PHE A 3 -18.31 -1.69 -20.14
N PHE A 4 -18.35 -2.61 -19.16
CA PHE A 4 -18.36 -2.24 -17.72
C PHE A 4 -17.00 -2.39 -17.01
N LEU A 5 -16.10 -3.21 -17.53
CA LEU A 5 -14.82 -3.51 -16.89
C LEU A 5 -13.65 -3.53 -17.91
N PRO A 6 -13.33 -2.38 -18.53
CA PRO A 6 -12.26 -2.35 -19.50
C PRO A 6 -10.92 -2.66 -18.86
N TYR A 7 -10.19 -3.57 -19.48
CA TYR A 7 -8.83 -3.98 -19.07
C TYR A 7 -8.69 -4.54 -17.65
N SER A 8 -9.74 -5.16 -17.11
CA SER A 8 -9.63 -5.98 -15.88
C SER A 8 -8.90 -7.29 -16.17
N ALA A 9 -8.52 -8.03 -15.13
CA ALA A 9 -7.93 -9.35 -15.32
C ALA A 9 -8.88 -10.37 -15.97
N LEU A 10 -10.18 -10.09 -15.99
CA LEU A 10 -11.19 -10.90 -16.70
C LEU A 10 -11.14 -10.71 -18.21
N THR A 11 -10.75 -9.52 -18.69
CA THR A 11 -10.75 -9.18 -20.11
C THR A 11 -9.34 -9.09 -20.69
N HIS A 12 -8.38 -8.60 -19.89
CA HIS A 12 -6.98 -8.35 -20.27
C HIS A 12 -6.01 -8.73 -19.15
N PRO A 13 -5.86 -10.03 -18.84
CA PRO A 13 -4.99 -10.48 -17.75
C PRO A 13 -3.51 -10.10 -17.94
N GLU A 14 -3.06 -9.92 -19.18
CA GLU A 14 -1.71 -9.50 -19.53
C GLU A 14 -1.37 -8.08 -19.07
N VAL A 15 -2.35 -7.15 -19.06
CA VAL A 15 -2.14 -5.77 -18.58
C VAL A 15 -1.69 -5.77 -17.12
N THR A 16 -2.30 -6.60 -16.28
CA THR A 16 -1.97 -6.70 -14.86
C THR A 16 -0.56 -7.23 -14.62
N LEU A 17 -0.18 -8.31 -15.33
CA LEU A 17 1.17 -8.89 -15.21
C LEU A 17 2.24 -7.96 -15.76
N LEU A 18 1.96 -7.31 -16.89
CA LEU A 18 2.90 -6.37 -17.49
C LEU A 18 3.12 -5.16 -16.57
N ALA A 19 2.04 -4.62 -15.99
CA ALA A 19 2.14 -3.53 -15.02
C ALA A 19 2.99 -3.91 -13.79
N LEU A 20 2.79 -5.11 -13.23
CA LEU A 20 3.59 -5.61 -12.12
C LEU A 20 5.07 -5.75 -12.50
N ALA A 21 5.36 -6.32 -13.68
CA ALA A 21 6.74 -6.47 -14.16
C ALA A 21 7.43 -5.13 -14.40
N LEU A 22 6.70 -4.14 -14.94
CA LEU A 22 7.23 -2.79 -15.16
C LEU A 22 7.50 -2.07 -13.84
N ASP A 23 6.58 -2.15 -12.86
CA ASP A 23 6.75 -1.54 -11.54
C ASP A 23 7.96 -2.13 -10.81
N LEU A 24 8.07 -3.46 -10.73
CA LEU A 24 9.19 -4.12 -10.04
C LEU A 24 10.55 -3.89 -10.72
N LYS A 25 10.58 -3.67 -12.04
CA LYS A 25 11.82 -3.48 -12.78
C LYS A 25 12.27 -2.03 -12.88
N PHE A 26 11.34 -1.10 -13.02
CA PHE A 26 11.62 0.30 -13.33
C PHE A 26 11.14 1.29 -12.25
N GLY A 27 10.39 0.82 -11.23
CA GLY A 27 9.73 1.69 -10.28
C GLY A 27 8.67 2.57 -10.97
N ASP A 28 8.46 3.78 -10.46
CA ASP A 28 7.52 4.74 -11.03
C ASP A 28 7.92 5.18 -12.46
N PRO A 29 6.95 5.36 -13.37
CA PRO A 29 7.26 5.84 -14.72
C PRO A 29 7.82 7.26 -14.70
N THR A 30 9.06 7.42 -15.16
CA THR A 30 9.73 8.71 -15.31
C THR A 30 9.43 9.32 -16.68
N LEU A 31 8.32 10.01 -16.79
CA LEU A 31 7.85 10.64 -18.04
C LEU A 31 7.94 12.18 -17.94
N PRO A 32 7.96 12.90 -19.08
CA PRO A 32 8.07 14.37 -19.08
C PRO A 32 6.85 15.09 -18.47
N TRP A 33 5.77 14.38 -18.19
CA TRP A 33 4.60 14.93 -17.49
C TRP A 33 4.51 14.44 -16.05
N PRO A 34 3.83 15.19 -15.17
CA PRO A 34 3.67 14.81 -13.77
C PRO A 34 2.96 13.45 -13.61
N HIS A 35 3.39 12.69 -12.62
CA HIS A 35 2.74 11.41 -12.26
C HIS A 35 1.25 11.62 -11.97
N PRO A 36 0.34 10.73 -12.41
CA PRO A 36 -1.11 10.94 -12.26
C PRO A 36 -1.58 11.22 -10.83
N VAL A 37 -0.95 10.62 -9.81
CA VAL A 37 -1.28 10.88 -8.39
C VAL A 37 -1.10 12.34 -7.99
N THR A 38 -0.19 13.06 -8.64
CA THR A 38 0.05 14.50 -8.34
C THR A 38 -1.14 15.37 -8.71
N TYR A 39 -1.92 14.98 -9.73
CA TYR A 39 -3.14 15.69 -10.09
C TYR A 39 -4.23 15.51 -9.04
N ILE A 40 -4.35 14.30 -8.46
CA ILE A 40 -5.26 14.03 -7.34
C ILE A 40 -4.85 14.90 -6.14
N GLY A 41 -3.56 14.92 -5.80
CA GLY A 41 -3.04 15.77 -4.72
C GLY A 41 -3.29 17.26 -4.95
N LYS A 42 -3.17 17.75 -6.22
CA LYS A 42 -3.49 19.15 -6.57
C LYS A 42 -4.96 19.46 -6.33
N ILE A 43 -5.90 18.55 -6.67
CA ILE A 43 -7.33 18.74 -6.39
C ILE A 43 -7.54 18.97 -4.88
N TYR A 44 -6.95 18.13 -4.02
CA TYR A 44 -7.05 18.27 -2.57
C TYR A 44 -6.44 19.56 -2.04
N ASN A 45 -5.25 19.94 -2.54
CA ASN A 45 -4.60 21.19 -2.18
C ASN A 45 -5.40 22.45 -2.58
N LEU A 46 -6.13 22.38 -3.70
CA LEU A 46 -7.02 23.47 -4.12
C LEU A 46 -8.34 23.49 -3.33
N ALA A 47 -8.86 22.33 -2.97
CA ALA A 47 -10.12 22.21 -2.24
C ALA A 47 -10.01 22.65 -0.77
N GLU A 48 -8.88 22.36 -0.09
CA GLU A 48 -8.70 22.67 1.33
C GLU A 48 -8.99 24.14 1.68
N PRO A 49 -8.32 25.13 1.07
CA PRO A 49 -8.53 26.52 1.45
C PRO A 49 -9.95 27.02 1.15
N LEU A 50 -10.62 26.48 0.14
CA LEU A 50 -12.02 26.81 -0.16
C LEU A 50 -12.95 26.29 0.94
N ILE A 51 -12.76 25.04 1.36
CA ILE A 51 -13.55 24.44 2.44
C ILE A 51 -13.33 25.18 3.75
N ARG A 52 -12.07 25.55 4.07
CA ARG A 52 -11.76 26.33 5.28
C ARG A 52 -12.44 27.71 5.29
N ARG A 53 -12.46 28.39 4.14
CA ARG A 53 -13.19 29.67 4.02
C ARG A 53 -14.69 29.47 4.22
N LEU A 54 -15.29 28.45 3.61
CA LEU A 54 -16.71 28.14 3.78
C LEU A 54 -17.05 27.79 5.24
N SER A 55 -16.19 27.02 5.93
CA SER A 55 -16.43 26.65 7.33
C SER A 55 -16.46 27.84 8.29
N GLN A 56 -15.77 28.95 7.95
CA GLN A 56 -15.80 30.19 8.75
C GLN A 56 -17.17 30.86 8.78
N PHE A 57 -18.01 30.66 7.75
CA PHE A 57 -19.38 31.20 7.72
C PHE A 57 -20.35 30.38 8.61
N PHE A 58 -19.93 29.20 9.10
CA PHE A 58 -20.74 28.31 9.93
C PHE A 58 -20.07 27.98 11.26
N PRO A 59 -19.84 28.97 12.14
CA PRO A 59 -19.02 28.82 13.34
C PRO A 59 -19.58 27.81 14.35
N ASN A 60 -20.90 27.52 14.31
CA ASN A 60 -21.55 26.61 15.23
C ASN A 60 -21.44 25.12 14.81
N THR A 61 -21.09 24.82 13.53
CA THR A 61 -21.07 23.45 12.99
C THR A 61 -19.86 23.15 12.09
N PRO A 62 -18.64 23.66 12.38
CA PRO A 62 -17.49 23.50 11.49
C PRO A 62 -17.12 22.02 11.30
N ALA A 63 -17.25 21.21 12.33
CA ALA A 63 -16.91 19.78 12.29
C ALA A 63 -17.80 18.98 11.33
N ILE A 64 -19.10 19.25 11.31
CA ILE A 64 -20.06 18.58 10.42
C ILE A 64 -19.80 19.02 8.98
N LEU A 65 -19.67 20.33 8.76
CA LEU A 65 -19.41 20.90 7.44
C LEU A 65 -18.13 20.33 6.83
N GLU A 66 -17.02 20.29 7.59
CA GLU A 66 -15.76 19.75 7.11
C GLU A 66 -15.84 18.25 6.78
N ARG A 67 -16.55 17.45 7.59
CA ARG A 67 -16.78 16.04 7.27
C ARG A 67 -17.59 15.87 5.99
N MET A 68 -18.69 16.60 5.85
CA MET A 68 -19.52 16.54 4.64
C MET A 68 -18.76 17.01 3.40
N ALA A 69 -17.97 18.09 3.53
CA ALA A 69 -17.11 18.55 2.46
C ALA A 69 -16.05 17.51 2.07
N GLY A 70 -15.43 16.85 3.06
CA GLY A 70 -14.50 15.74 2.82
C GLY A 70 -15.14 14.59 2.04
N VAL A 71 -16.39 14.21 2.40
CA VAL A 71 -17.14 13.17 1.65
C VAL A 71 -17.42 13.63 0.22
N VAL A 72 -17.90 14.86 0.03
CA VAL A 72 -18.22 15.39 -1.31
C VAL A 72 -16.99 15.45 -2.20
N ILE A 73 -15.86 15.98 -1.69
CA ILE A 73 -14.61 16.04 -2.45
C ILE A 73 -14.09 14.65 -2.78
N LEU A 74 -14.14 13.70 -1.84
CA LEU A 74 -13.74 12.32 -2.10
C LEU A 74 -14.55 11.70 -3.23
N LEU A 75 -15.87 11.71 -3.11
CA LEU A 75 -16.77 11.10 -4.09
C LEU A 75 -16.70 11.80 -5.45
N SER A 76 -16.65 13.12 -5.49
CA SER A 76 -16.52 13.87 -6.76
C SER A 76 -15.17 13.60 -7.44
N THR A 77 -14.07 13.48 -6.68
CA THR A 77 -12.76 13.12 -7.23
C THR A 77 -12.75 11.67 -7.74
N MET A 78 -13.38 10.72 -7.03
CA MET A 78 -13.53 9.34 -7.50
C MET A 78 -14.32 9.27 -8.82
N LEU A 79 -15.43 10.00 -8.92
CA LEU A 79 -16.25 10.06 -10.13
C LEU A 79 -15.47 10.72 -11.28
N LEU A 80 -14.75 11.80 -11.02
CA LEU A 80 -13.93 12.49 -12.01
C LEU A 80 -12.82 11.59 -12.55
N VAL A 81 -12.05 10.97 -11.66
CA VAL A 81 -10.94 10.07 -12.02
C VAL A 81 -11.46 8.83 -12.73
N GLY A 82 -12.56 8.24 -12.25
CA GLY A 82 -13.21 7.10 -12.89
C GLY A 82 -13.75 7.45 -14.28
N GLY A 83 -14.41 8.61 -14.42
CA GLY A 83 -14.96 9.09 -15.70
C GLY A 83 -13.88 9.41 -16.72
N ILE A 84 -12.83 10.14 -16.32
CA ILE A 84 -11.66 10.41 -17.18
C ILE A 84 -10.99 9.10 -17.59
N GLY A 85 -10.74 8.22 -16.62
CA GLY A 85 -10.14 6.90 -16.88
C GLY A 85 -10.97 6.09 -17.89
N TYR A 86 -12.28 6.02 -17.68
CA TYR A 86 -13.18 5.34 -18.62
C TYR A 86 -13.08 5.92 -20.03
N PHE A 87 -13.18 7.25 -20.18
CA PHE A 87 -13.07 7.91 -21.47
C PHE A 87 -11.73 7.63 -22.15
N LEU A 88 -10.62 7.73 -21.44
CA LEU A 88 -9.28 7.48 -21.99
C LEU A 88 -9.11 6.03 -22.46
N LEU A 89 -9.64 5.07 -21.70
CA LEU A 89 -9.52 3.65 -22.01
C LEU A 89 -10.43 3.19 -23.16
N THR A 90 -11.44 3.98 -23.55
CA THR A 90 -12.29 3.68 -24.71
C THR A 90 -11.72 4.18 -26.03
N ILE A 91 -10.62 4.95 -26.01
CA ILE A 91 -9.96 5.44 -27.24
C ILE A 91 -9.35 4.24 -27.99
N PRO A 92 -9.74 3.97 -29.23
CA PRO A 92 -9.22 2.83 -30.00
C PRO A 92 -7.69 2.83 -30.05
N TYR A 93 -7.06 1.66 -29.89
CA TYR A 93 -5.61 1.42 -29.86
C TYR A 93 -4.86 2.14 -28.73
N LEU A 94 -5.11 3.44 -28.53
CA LEU A 94 -4.47 4.23 -27.46
C LEU A 94 -4.92 3.75 -26.06
N GLY A 95 -6.19 3.35 -25.91
CA GLY A 95 -6.74 2.87 -24.65
C GLY A 95 -5.96 1.70 -24.05
N TYR A 96 -5.47 0.77 -24.90
CA TYR A 96 -4.66 -0.35 -24.44
C TYR A 96 -3.29 0.12 -23.87
N LEU A 97 -2.61 1.01 -24.57
CA LEU A 97 -1.34 1.58 -24.09
C LEU A 97 -1.52 2.39 -22.81
N LEU A 98 -2.62 3.17 -22.75
CA LEU A 98 -2.99 3.91 -21.54
C LEU A 98 -3.36 2.98 -20.39
N ALA A 99 -3.99 1.84 -20.67
CA ALA A 99 -4.30 0.85 -19.64
C ALA A 99 -3.02 0.29 -18.99
N ILE A 100 -2.03 -0.08 -19.81
CA ILE A 100 -0.73 -0.53 -19.30
C ILE A 100 -0.05 0.57 -18.49
N TYR A 101 0.00 1.80 -19.01
CA TYR A 101 0.60 2.95 -18.33
C TYR A 101 -0.07 3.25 -16.99
N LEU A 102 -1.41 3.37 -16.99
CA LEU A 102 -2.17 3.66 -15.77
C LEU A 102 -2.09 2.51 -14.74
N ALA A 103 -2.08 1.26 -15.19
CA ALA A 103 -1.89 0.12 -14.32
C ALA A 103 -0.49 0.14 -13.68
N TRP A 104 0.56 0.38 -14.46
CA TRP A 104 1.93 0.52 -13.98
C TRP A 104 2.09 1.70 -13.02
N ALA A 105 1.68 2.91 -13.42
CA ALA A 105 1.78 4.11 -12.59
C ALA A 105 0.93 4.05 -11.29
N GLY A 106 -0.01 3.14 -11.18
CA GLY A 106 -0.81 2.96 -9.96
C GLY A 106 -0.20 2.01 -8.94
N LEU A 107 0.75 1.15 -9.33
CA LEU A 107 1.57 0.35 -8.42
C LEU A 107 2.73 1.22 -7.90
N ALA A 108 3.34 0.85 -6.80
CA ALA A 108 4.43 1.61 -6.20
C ALA A 108 5.40 0.71 -5.40
N MET A 109 5.45 -0.59 -5.70
CA MET A 109 6.32 -1.51 -4.97
C MET A 109 7.78 -1.31 -5.32
N GLY A 110 8.08 -1.12 -6.61
CA GLY A 110 9.43 -0.80 -7.07
C GLY A 110 9.95 0.48 -6.41
N CYS A 111 9.17 1.55 -6.42
CA CYS A 111 9.51 2.81 -5.75
C CYS A 111 9.71 2.64 -4.23
N LEU A 112 8.88 1.84 -3.56
CA LEU A 112 9.02 1.55 -2.13
C LEU A 112 10.34 0.82 -1.83
N ILE A 113 10.69 -0.19 -2.62
CA ILE A 113 11.94 -0.94 -2.49
C ILE A 113 13.14 -0.02 -2.75
N ASP A 114 13.16 0.71 -3.85
CA ASP A 114 14.27 1.59 -4.23
C ASP A 114 14.53 2.67 -3.17
N THR A 115 13.47 3.35 -2.73
CA THR A 115 13.57 4.35 -1.66
C THR A 115 14.05 3.72 -0.35
N GLY A 116 13.54 2.54 -0.02
CA GLY A 116 14.00 1.77 1.13
C GLY A 116 15.48 1.41 1.06
N GLN A 117 15.98 0.99 -0.11
CA GLN A 117 17.39 0.66 -0.33
C GLN A 117 18.30 1.89 -0.21
N ILE A 118 17.85 3.06 -0.68
CA ILE A 118 18.59 4.33 -0.51
C ILE A 118 18.75 4.64 0.98
N VAL A 119 17.67 4.53 1.77
CA VAL A 119 17.73 4.75 3.21
C VAL A 119 18.56 3.68 3.92
N PHE A 120 18.41 2.41 3.54
CA PHE A 120 19.23 1.31 4.05
C PHE A 120 20.72 1.56 3.86
N LYS A 121 21.13 1.93 2.63
CA LYS A 121 22.51 2.27 2.33
C LYS A 121 23.02 3.42 3.21
N SER A 122 22.22 4.45 3.43
CA SER A 122 22.57 5.54 4.32
C SER A 122 22.72 5.09 5.78
N ILE A 123 21.85 4.20 6.27
CA ILE A 123 21.95 3.64 7.63
C ILE A 123 23.27 2.86 7.80
N GLU A 124 23.75 2.17 6.78
CA GLU A 124 24.93 1.32 6.89
C GLU A 124 26.25 2.05 6.61
N GLU A 125 26.26 2.99 5.67
CA GLU A 125 27.49 3.56 5.10
C GLU A 125 27.74 5.03 5.47
N GLU A 126 26.70 5.78 5.83
CA GLU A 126 26.81 7.22 6.13
C GLU A 126 26.88 7.49 7.64
N THR A 127 27.04 8.76 8.02
CA THR A 127 26.99 9.18 9.42
C THR A 127 25.59 8.98 10.02
N LEU A 128 25.51 8.82 11.35
CA LEU A 128 24.21 8.64 12.02
C LEU A 128 23.24 9.78 11.72
N SER A 129 23.72 11.01 11.71
CA SER A 129 22.88 12.19 11.42
C SER A 129 22.33 12.19 9.99
N GLN A 130 23.13 11.78 9.00
CA GLN A 130 22.66 11.65 7.61
C GLN A 130 21.62 10.54 7.48
N ALA A 131 21.84 9.38 8.11
CA ALA A 131 20.87 8.29 8.14
C ALA A 131 19.54 8.71 8.79
N GLN A 132 19.60 9.40 9.92
CA GLN A 132 18.43 9.98 10.60
C GLN A 132 17.66 10.94 9.70
N ASN A 133 18.36 11.83 9.00
CA ASN A 133 17.75 12.79 8.07
C ASN A 133 17.09 12.08 6.88
N LYS A 134 17.74 11.08 6.28
CA LYS A 134 17.14 10.33 5.15
C LYS A 134 15.92 9.55 5.57
N LEU A 135 15.96 8.87 6.72
CA LEU A 135 14.78 8.13 7.21
C LEU A 135 13.62 9.09 7.51
N SER A 136 13.88 10.34 7.97
CA SER A 136 12.82 11.31 8.23
C SER A 136 12.00 11.73 7.00
N TRP A 137 12.46 11.44 5.79
CA TRP A 137 11.68 11.66 4.56
C TRP A 137 10.58 10.60 4.37
N LEU A 138 10.77 9.42 4.97
CA LEU A 138 9.82 8.30 4.86
C LEU A 138 8.86 8.19 6.05
N VAL A 139 9.22 8.76 7.20
CA VAL A 139 8.47 8.56 8.43
C VAL A 139 8.18 9.88 9.15
N SER A 140 7.02 9.96 9.77
CA SER A 140 6.64 11.11 10.62
C SER A 140 7.15 10.99 12.07
N ARG A 141 7.93 9.93 12.37
CA ARG A 141 8.52 9.70 13.71
C ARG A 141 9.76 10.58 13.92
N GLU A 142 10.08 10.85 15.17
CA GLU A 142 11.32 11.57 15.53
C GLU A 142 12.56 10.71 15.31
N THR A 143 13.21 10.85 14.16
CA THR A 143 14.39 10.06 13.80
C THR A 143 15.68 10.54 14.49
N LYS A 144 15.76 11.79 14.91
CA LYS A 144 16.97 12.41 15.49
C LYS A 144 17.47 11.74 16.78
N ILE A 145 16.59 11.06 17.50
CA ILE A 145 16.90 10.36 18.75
C ILE A 145 17.18 8.86 18.55
N MET A 146 17.10 8.36 17.31
CA MET A 146 17.24 6.94 17.03
C MET A 146 18.69 6.55 16.80
N ASP A 147 19.12 5.45 17.41
CA ASP A 147 20.35 4.75 17.06
C ASP A 147 20.19 3.89 15.80
N ARG A 148 21.27 3.32 15.29
CA ARG A 148 21.24 2.51 14.06
C ARG A 148 20.30 1.28 14.14
N PRO A 149 20.26 0.48 15.22
CA PRO A 149 19.28 -0.59 15.37
C PRO A 149 17.83 -0.12 15.27
N LEU A 150 17.50 1.00 15.91
CA LEU A 150 16.15 1.58 15.85
C LEU A 150 15.83 2.18 14.48
N LEU A 151 16.81 2.77 13.78
CA LEU A 151 16.65 3.22 12.38
C LEU A 151 16.33 2.04 11.46
N ARG A 152 17.06 0.90 11.58
CA ARG A 152 16.77 -0.32 10.79
C ARG A 152 15.37 -0.85 11.06
N LYS A 153 14.99 -0.96 12.35
CA LYS A 153 13.64 -1.40 12.72
C LYS A 153 12.57 -0.45 12.17
N THR A 154 12.78 0.86 12.26
CA THR A 154 11.83 1.86 11.78
C THR A 154 11.69 1.81 10.26
N LEU A 155 12.77 1.57 9.53
CA LEU A 155 12.72 1.32 8.09
C LEU A 155 11.93 0.04 7.79
N ALA A 156 12.19 -1.04 8.53
CA ALA A 156 11.44 -2.29 8.38
C ALA A 156 9.94 -2.12 8.69
N ASP A 157 9.59 -1.38 9.74
CA ASP A 157 8.19 -1.01 10.04
C ASP A 157 7.54 -0.35 8.83
N THR A 158 8.19 0.67 8.25
CA THR A 158 7.64 1.46 7.15
C THR A 158 7.49 0.65 5.87
N LEU A 159 8.50 -0.13 5.50
CA LEU A 159 8.45 -0.96 4.31
C LEU A 159 7.32 -2.00 4.38
N THR A 160 7.18 -2.65 5.54
CA THR A 160 6.16 -3.67 5.73
C THR A 160 4.76 -3.07 5.89
N GLU A 161 4.62 -1.93 6.57
CA GLU A 161 3.37 -1.20 6.71
C GLU A 161 2.81 -0.78 5.34
N ASN A 162 3.66 -0.24 4.47
CA ASN A 162 3.27 0.24 3.15
C ASN A 162 3.14 -0.86 2.08
N PHE A 163 3.45 -2.12 2.37
CA PHE A 163 3.31 -3.22 1.40
C PHE A 163 1.87 -3.35 0.85
N THR A 164 0.87 -3.14 1.71
CA THR A 164 -0.54 -3.16 1.27
C THR A 164 -0.85 -2.03 0.32
N ASP A 165 -0.47 -0.79 0.65
CA ASP A 165 -0.86 0.42 -0.10
C ASP A 165 -0.03 0.62 -1.37
N ALA A 166 1.21 0.14 -1.36
CA ALA A 166 2.09 0.18 -2.52
C ALA A 166 1.78 -0.90 -3.56
N LEU A 167 1.29 -2.07 -3.11
CA LEU A 167 1.13 -3.23 -3.98
C LEU A 167 -0.22 -3.94 -3.84
N THR A 168 -0.50 -4.55 -2.66
CA THR A 168 -1.60 -5.54 -2.58
C THR A 168 -2.96 -4.92 -2.84
N ALA A 169 -3.23 -3.71 -2.33
CA ALA A 169 -4.51 -3.05 -2.54
C ALA A 169 -4.67 -2.53 -3.98
N PRO A 170 -3.71 -1.76 -4.55
CA PRO A 170 -3.83 -1.34 -5.94
C PRO A 170 -3.87 -2.54 -6.90
N PHE A 171 -3.10 -3.60 -6.66
CA PHE A 171 -3.13 -4.82 -7.48
C PHE A 171 -4.48 -5.54 -7.39
N PHE A 172 -5.08 -5.64 -6.20
CA PHE A 172 -6.41 -6.21 -6.00
C PHE A 172 -7.49 -5.46 -6.79
N TYR A 173 -7.49 -4.13 -6.75
CA TYR A 173 -8.44 -3.33 -7.51
C TYR A 173 -8.17 -3.35 -9.02
N LEU A 174 -6.90 -3.49 -9.42
CA LEU A 174 -6.52 -3.70 -10.81
C LEU A 174 -7.05 -5.04 -11.34
N LEU A 175 -6.98 -6.11 -10.56
CA LEU A 175 -7.53 -7.41 -10.92
C LEU A 175 -9.04 -7.36 -11.12
N LEU A 176 -9.77 -6.71 -10.19
CA LEU A 176 -11.23 -6.69 -10.18
C LEU A 176 -11.81 -5.75 -11.24
N PHE A 177 -11.30 -4.53 -11.29
CA PHE A 177 -11.93 -3.42 -11.99
C PHE A 177 -11.01 -2.73 -13.00
N GLY A 178 -9.86 -3.34 -13.30
CA GLY A 178 -8.86 -2.76 -14.20
C GLY A 178 -8.21 -1.47 -13.66
N PRO A 179 -7.55 -0.70 -14.54
CA PRO A 179 -6.87 0.53 -14.15
C PRO A 179 -7.82 1.56 -13.52
N ILE A 180 -9.09 1.59 -13.90
CA ILE A 180 -10.09 2.50 -13.32
C ILE A 180 -10.27 2.20 -11.83
N GLY A 181 -10.48 0.94 -11.47
CA GLY A 181 -10.65 0.55 -10.05
C GLY A 181 -9.42 0.85 -9.22
N LEU A 182 -8.24 0.59 -9.77
CA LEU A 182 -6.97 0.94 -9.13
C LEU A 182 -6.91 2.45 -8.84
N TRP A 183 -7.21 3.31 -9.81
CA TRP A 183 -7.12 4.77 -9.63
C TRP A 183 -8.22 5.33 -8.72
N VAL A 184 -9.42 4.75 -8.71
CA VAL A 184 -10.48 5.09 -7.74
C VAL A 184 -10.02 4.74 -6.32
N TYR A 185 -9.36 3.59 -6.11
CA TYR A 185 -8.72 3.27 -4.84
C TYR A 185 -7.64 4.32 -4.48
N LYS A 186 -6.74 4.66 -5.43
CA LYS A 186 -5.67 5.66 -5.21
C LYS A 186 -6.21 7.04 -4.82
N VAL A 187 -7.42 7.42 -5.23
CA VAL A 187 -8.08 8.67 -4.78
C VAL A 187 -8.29 8.65 -3.27
N ALA A 188 -8.84 7.55 -2.70
CA ALA A 188 -9.04 7.41 -1.26
C ALA A 188 -7.71 7.39 -0.49
N SER A 189 -6.78 6.55 -0.93
CA SER A 189 -5.46 6.41 -0.32
C SER A 189 -4.65 7.72 -0.36
N THR A 190 -4.76 8.50 -1.44
CA THR A 190 -4.12 9.82 -1.52
C THR A 190 -4.75 10.83 -0.56
N MET A 191 -6.08 10.82 -0.42
CA MET A 191 -6.75 11.69 0.56
C MET A 191 -6.34 11.31 1.98
N ASP A 192 -6.29 10.03 2.31
CA ASP A 192 -5.83 9.57 3.63
C ASP A 192 -4.38 10.01 3.89
N SER A 193 -3.48 9.77 2.95
CA SER A 193 -2.07 10.17 3.07
C SER A 193 -1.89 11.67 3.29
N MET A 194 -2.74 12.51 2.70
CA MET A 194 -2.65 13.98 2.81
C MET A 194 -3.41 14.54 4.01
N TRP A 195 -4.58 13.97 4.34
CA TRP A 195 -5.52 14.54 5.31
C TRP A 195 -5.91 13.57 6.43
N GLY A 196 -5.50 12.31 6.42
CA GLY A 196 -5.91 11.28 7.39
C GLY A 196 -5.36 11.45 8.82
N TYR A 197 -4.58 12.51 9.07
CA TYR A 197 -3.98 12.76 10.37
C TYR A 197 -5.02 13.23 11.40
N LEU A 198 -4.93 12.68 12.63
CA LEU A 198 -5.80 13.06 13.77
C LEU A 198 -5.45 14.41 14.42
N THR A 199 -4.76 15.28 13.70
CA THR A 199 -4.45 16.64 14.17
C THR A 199 -5.71 17.54 14.14
N PRO A 200 -5.76 18.63 14.92
CA PRO A 200 -6.88 19.58 14.88
C PRO A 200 -7.19 20.08 13.45
N LYS A 201 -6.15 20.21 12.61
CA LYS A 201 -6.30 20.66 11.21
C LYS A 201 -7.09 19.66 10.35
N TRP A 202 -6.85 18.35 10.50
CA TRP A 202 -7.32 17.33 9.56
C TRP A 202 -8.42 16.42 10.11
N ARG A 203 -8.61 16.41 11.43
CA ARG A 203 -9.50 15.50 12.16
C ARG A 203 -10.89 15.34 11.56
N TYR A 204 -11.44 16.42 11.01
CA TYR A 204 -12.78 16.39 10.44
C TYR A 204 -12.75 16.28 8.93
N LEU A 205 -11.94 17.09 8.27
CA LEU A 205 -11.86 17.13 6.81
C LEU A 205 -11.31 15.83 6.21
N GLY A 206 -10.29 15.25 6.82
CA GLY A 206 -9.68 13.98 6.37
C GLY A 206 -10.42 12.72 6.78
N TRP A 207 -11.49 12.85 7.61
CA TRP A 207 -12.24 11.70 8.13
C TRP A 207 -12.76 10.79 7.03
N ALA A 208 -13.28 11.35 5.94
CA ALA A 208 -13.83 10.57 4.84
C ALA A 208 -12.76 9.76 4.11
N GLY A 209 -11.61 10.35 3.82
CA GLY A 209 -10.45 9.67 3.22
C GLY A 209 -9.97 8.51 4.08
N ALA A 210 -9.70 8.78 5.37
CA ALA A 210 -9.21 7.77 6.30
C ALA A 210 -10.18 6.58 6.44
N ARG A 211 -11.49 6.83 6.55
CA ARG A 211 -12.47 5.74 6.67
C ARG A 211 -12.69 4.99 5.37
N CYS A 212 -12.65 5.67 4.24
CA CYS A 212 -12.76 5.03 2.94
C CYS A 212 -11.53 4.17 2.64
N ASP A 213 -10.33 4.68 2.90
CA ASP A 213 -9.09 3.91 2.75
C ASP A 213 -9.08 2.69 3.69
N ASP A 214 -9.40 2.86 4.98
CA ASP A 214 -9.52 1.74 5.93
C ASP A 214 -10.49 0.64 5.41
N LEU A 215 -11.61 1.02 4.82
CA LEU A 215 -12.58 0.08 4.27
C LEU A 215 -12.07 -0.62 3.00
N LEU A 216 -11.51 0.16 2.07
CA LEU A 216 -11.01 -0.35 0.80
C LEU A 216 -9.76 -1.23 0.99
N ALA A 217 -8.87 -0.88 1.89
CA ALA A 217 -7.68 -1.67 2.20
C ALA A 217 -7.97 -2.90 3.10
N PHE A 218 -9.21 -3.06 3.63
CA PHE A 218 -9.52 -4.12 4.59
C PHE A 218 -9.27 -5.54 4.05
N ILE A 219 -9.81 -5.88 2.90
CA ILE A 219 -9.60 -7.18 2.24
C ILE A 219 -8.16 -7.31 1.73
N PRO A 220 -7.60 -6.33 0.99
CA PRO A 220 -6.22 -6.39 0.53
C PRO A 220 -5.18 -6.62 1.64
N ALA A 221 -5.34 -5.98 2.81
CA ALA A 221 -4.45 -6.19 3.93
C ALA A 221 -4.47 -7.64 4.46
N ARG A 222 -5.61 -8.33 4.38
CA ARG A 222 -5.69 -9.76 4.74
C ARG A 222 -5.12 -10.64 3.64
N ILE A 223 -5.28 -10.25 2.38
CA ILE A 223 -4.62 -10.91 1.25
C ILE A 223 -3.10 -10.81 1.38
N SER A 224 -2.54 -9.69 1.86
CA SER A 224 -1.09 -9.57 2.06
C SER A 224 -0.55 -10.62 3.05
N ILE A 225 -1.30 -10.96 4.11
CA ILE A 225 -0.92 -12.06 5.03
C ILE A 225 -0.80 -13.38 4.26
N VAL A 226 -1.82 -13.68 3.44
CA VAL A 226 -1.85 -14.92 2.64
C VAL A 226 -0.73 -14.92 1.60
N ALA A 227 -0.51 -13.81 0.90
CA ALA A 227 0.53 -13.68 -0.12
C ALA A 227 1.93 -13.92 0.45
N VAL A 228 2.25 -13.33 1.60
CA VAL A 228 3.54 -13.50 2.30
C VAL A 228 3.74 -14.96 2.72
N HIS A 229 2.71 -15.58 3.31
CA HIS A 229 2.78 -16.98 3.72
C HIS A 229 2.89 -17.94 2.54
N TRP A 230 2.08 -17.72 1.49
CA TRP A 230 2.10 -18.53 0.29
C TRP A 230 3.46 -18.50 -0.41
N THR A 231 4.08 -17.33 -0.42
CA THR A 231 5.44 -17.15 -0.92
C THR A 231 6.45 -17.99 -0.14
N ASP A 232 6.39 -17.96 1.21
CA ASP A 232 7.22 -18.82 2.06
C ASP A 232 7.00 -20.30 1.76
N PHE A 233 5.73 -20.72 1.67
CA PHE A 233 5.39 -22.10 1.36
C PHE A 233 5.99 -22.56 0.02
N ILE A 234 5.87 -21.75 -1.04
CA ILE A 234 6.44 -22.07 -2.36
C ILE A 234 7.95 -22.15 -2.30
N LEU A 235 8.62 -21.16 -1.72
CA LEU A 235 10.08 -21.12 -1.67
C LEU A 235 10.68 -22.29 -0.87
N ARG A 236 10.06 -22.67 0.24
CA ARG A 236 10.53 -23.81 1.06
C ARG A 236 10.33 -25.16 0.37
N ASN A 237 9.19 -25.38 -0.26
CA ASN A 237 8.83 -26.69 -0.77
C ASN A 237 9.35 -26.95 -2.20
N PHE A 238 9.34 -25.93 -3.07
CA PHE A 238 9.70 -26.09 -4.47
C PHE A 238 11.13 -25.66 -4.79
N PHE A 239 11.59 -24.57 -4.16
CA PHE A 239 12.95 -24.05 -4.41
C PHE A 239 13.95 -24.44 -3.33
N LYS A 240 13.50 -25.11 -2.26
CA LYS A 240 14.34 -25.53 -1.12
C LYS A 240 15.14 -24.40 -0.48
N GLU A 241 14.68 -23.15 -0.65
CA GLU A 241 15.35 -21.96 -0.14
C GLU A 241 15.02 -21.80 1.36
N LYS A 242 15.86 -22.38 2.22
CA LYS A 242 15.68 -22.35 3.67
C LYS A 242 16.36 -21.16 4.35
N ARG A 243 17.18 -20.39 3.62
CA ARG A 243 18.05 -19.36 4.19
C ARG A 243 17.35 -18.03 4.46
N LEU A 244 16.24 -17.78 3.80
CA LEU A 244 15.54 -16.48 3.88
C LEU A 244 14.60 -16.38 5.07
N TRP A 245 14.09 -17.52 5.59
CA TRP A 245 12.99 -17.55 6.53
C TRP A 245 13.39 -18.24 7.83
N HIS A 246 13.48 -17.48 8.91
CA HIS A 246 13.86 -17.97 10.23
C HIS A 246 12.66 -18.29 11.13
N GLY A 247 11.48 -17.80 10.75
CA GLY A 247 10.26 -17.89 11.54
C GLY A 247 9.40 -19.12 11.26
N THR A 248 8.32 -19.19 11.99
CA THR A 248 7.26 -20.18 11.85
C THR A 248 5.97 -19.48 11.51
N TRP A 249 5.10 -20.15 10.77
CA TRP A 249 3.76 -19.65 10.50
C TRP A 249 2.81 -19.92 11.67
N PRO A 250 2.34 -18.92 12.41
CA PRO A 250 1.47 -19.12 13.56
C PRO A 250 -0.01 -19.30 13.18
N GLY A 251 -0.33 -19.20 11.90
CA GLY A 251 -1.68 -19.21 11.35
C GLY A 251 -2.28 -17.82 11.12
N PHE A 252 -3.16 -17.74 10.12
CA PHE A 252 -3.82 -16.51 9.68
C PHE A 252 -4.53 -15.76 10.82
N PHE A 253 -5.30 -16.48 11.63
CA PHE A 253 -6.08 -15.85 12.72
C PHE A 253 -5.20 -15.25 13.81
N LYS A 254 -4.06 -15.86 14.13
CA LYS A 254 -3.12 -15.33 15.14
C LYS A 254 -2.48 -14.03 14.65
N ILE A 255 -2.05 -13.99 13.40
CA ILE A 255 -1.51 -12.78 12.75
C ILE A 255 -2.55 -11.67 12.69
N SER A 256 -3.76 -11.98 12.21
CA SER A 256 -4.85 -11.00 12.10
C SER A 256 -5.26 -10.43 13.47
N LYS A 257 -5.30 -11.27 14.52
CA LYS A 257 -5.61 -10.83 15.89
C LYS A 257 -4.52 -9.91 16.43
N GLN A 258 -3.26 -10.22 16.18
CA GLN A 258 -2.14 -9.38 16.60
C GLN A 258 -2.13 -8.03 15.89
N ALA A 259 -2.46 -8.01 14.59
CA ALA A 259 -2.56 -6.82 13.78
C ALA A 259 -3.69 -5.86 14.20
N TRP A 260 -4.77 -6.38 14.79
CA TRP A 260 -5.97 -5.61 15.16
C TRP A 260 -5.73 -4.48 16.18
N GLY A 261 -4.66 -4.53 16.94
CA GLY A 261 -4.32 -3.50 17.94
C GLY A 261 -3.61 -2.27 17.36
N MET A 262 -3.32 -2.22 16.06
CA MET A 262 -2.69 -1.07 15.43
C MET A 262 -3.69 0.09 15.19
N PRO A 263 -3.21 1.34 15.07
CA PRO A 263 -4.06 2.50 14.82
C PRO A 263 -4.94 2.38 13.56
N SER A 264 -4.40 1.84 12.45
CA SER A 264 -5.18 1.40 11.30
C SER A 264 -5.48 -0.10 11.43
N PRO A 265 -6.70 -0.55 11.08
CA PRO A 265 -7.06 -1.96 11.13
C PRO A 265 -6.33 -2.81 10.06
N ASN A 266 -5.59 -2.18 9.19
CA ASN A 266 -4.96 -2.76 8.00
C ASN A 266 -3.44 -2.84 8.11
N SER A 267 -2.77 -1.78 8.56
CA SER A 267 -1.31 -1.65 8.55
C SER A 267 -0.58 -2.78 9.31
N GLY A 268 -1.17 -3.28 10.39
CA GLY A 268 -0.61 -4.38 11.16
C GLY A 268 -0.58 -5.72 10.44
N CYS A 269 -1.40 -5.94 9.42
CA CYS A 269 -1.50 -7.23 8.74
C CYS A 269 -0.20 -7.64 8.02
N PRO A 270 0.32 -6.86 7.06
CA PRO A 270 1.58 -7.18 6.42
C PRO A 270 2.75 -7.11 7.41
N MET A 271 2.77 -6.12 8.32
CA MET A 271 3.81 -6.02 9.35
C MET A 271 3.92 -7.30 10.18
N ALA A 272 2.82 -7.79 10.72
CA ALA A 272 2.80 -9.02 11.52
C ALA A 272 3.21 -10.24 10.69
N ALA A 273 2.77 -10.35 9.43
CA ALA A 273 3.13 -11.45 8.55
C ALA A 273 4.65 -11.52 8.32
N PHE A 274 5.29 -10.40 7.95
CA PHE A 274 6.74 -10.32 7.75
C PHE A 274 7.52 -10.52 9.07
N ALA A 275 7.01 -9.96 10.19
CA ALA A 275 7.64 -10.12 11.50
C ALA A 275 7.71 -11.58 11.93
N TRP A 276 6.61 -12.34 11.78
CA TRP A 276 6.60 -13.77 12.05
C TRP A 276 7.54 -14.56 11.15
N LEU A 277 7.53 -14.22 9.87
CA LEU A 277 8.34 -14.89 8.87
C LEU A 277 9.84 -14.73 9.10
N LEU A 278 10.26 -13.53 9.48
CA LEU A 278 11.66 -13.19 9.77
C LEU A 278 12.07 -13.50 11.21
N LYS A 279 11.17 -14.06 12.05
CA LYS A 279 11.40 -14.27 13.47
C LYS A 279 11.82 -12.98 14.18
N ALA A 280 11.16 -11.88 13.87
CA ALA A 280 11.46 -10.52 14.33
C ALA A 280 10.28 -9.89 15.06
N ARG A 281 10.48 -8.65 15.52
CA ARG A 281 9.42 -7.81 16.09
C ARG A 281 9.33 -6.49 15.33
N LEU A 282 8.10 -6.09 15.02
CA LEU A 282 7.75 -4.80 14.41
C LEU A 282 6.72 -4.06 15.28
N GLY A 283 6.40 -2.82 14.94
CA GLY A 283 5.51 -1.99 15.74
C GLY A 283 6.15 -1.54 17.07
N GLY A 284 5.40 -1.66 18.16
CA GLY A 284 5.79 -1.15 19.48
C GLY A 284 5.68 0.37 19.62
N PRO A 285 5.85 0.91 20.84
CA PRO A 285 5.74 2.33 21.12
C PRO A 285 6.64 3.18 20.21
N SER A 286 6.14 4.32 19.76
CA SER A 286 6.87 5.21 18.84
C SER A 286 6.65 6.66 19.23
N ILE A 287 7.66 7.52 19.04
CA ILE A 287 7.59 8.94 19.37
C ILE A 287 7.22 9.75 18.13
N TYR A 288 6.12 10.49 18.23
CA TYR A 288 5.61 11.41 17.21
C TYR A 288 5.44 12.78 17.84
N PHE A 289 6.08 13.80 17.29
CA PHE A 289 5.95 15.20 17.76
C PHE A 289 6.13 15.35 19.29
N GLY A 290 7.14 14.66 19.86
CA GLY A 290 7.43 14.65 21.29
C GLY A 290 6.48 13.78 22.14
N GLN A 291 5.49 13.15 21.56
CA GLN A 291 4.52 12.30 22.28
C GLN A 291 4.78 10.83 22.04
N ASN A 292 4.81 10.05 23.12
CA ASN A 292 4.89 8.59 23.03
C ASN A 292 3.52 8.02 22.68
N VAL A 293 3.41 7.44 21.49
CA VAL A 293 2.18 6.78 21.01
C VAL A 293 2.34 5.28 21.23
N PRO A 294 1.52 4.68 22.11
CA PRO A 294 1.54 3.25 22.35
C PRO A 294 1.02 2.50 21.12
N LYS A 295 1.78 1.50 20.68
CA LYS A 295 1.41 0.57 19.63
C LYS A 295 1.76 -0.86 20.09
N PRO A 296 0.98 -1.87 19.68
CA PRO A 296 1.31 -3.26 20.01
C PRO A 296 2.60 -3.68 19.30
N TRP A 297 3.27 -4.66 19.91
CA TRP A 297 4.34 -5.38 19.26
C TRP A 297 3.74 -6.48 18.37
N LEU A 298 4.28 -6.59 17.17
CA LEU A 298 3.86 -7.55 16.14
C LEU A 298 5.01 -8.54 15.90
N GLY A 299 4.68 -9.80 15.65
CA GLY A 299 5.65 -10.86 15.40
C GLY A 299 5.83 -11.78 16.61
N VAL A 300 7.04 -12.31 16.79
CA VAL A 300 7.38 -13.28 17.82
C VAL A 300 7.60 -12.62 19.20
N ASP A 301 7.70 -13.45 20.25
CA ASP A 301 8.01 -12.97 21.60
C ASP A 301 9.44 -12.41 21.66
N GLN A 302 9.70 -11.53 22.63
CA GLN A 302 10.95 -10.77 22.72
C GLN A 302 12.17 -11.68 22.89
N GLU A 303 12.03 -12.74 23.66
CA GLU A 303 13.12 -13.67 24.04
C GLU A 303 13.67 -14.44 22.83
N ILE A 304 12.86 -14.61 21.80
CA ILE A 304 13.22 -15.38 20.60
C ILE A 304 13.38 -14.50 19.35
N ALA A 305 13.11 -13.21 19.47
CA ALA A 305 13.15 -12.27 18.35
C ALA A 305 14.59 -12.00 17.91
N LEU A 306 14.84 -12.09 16.62
CA LEU A 306 16.10 -11.66 16.03
C LEU A 306 16.21 -10.12 16.06
N PRO A 307 17.40 -9.57 16.35
CA PRO A 307 17.62 -8.13 16.30
C PRO A 307 17.61 -7.62 14.86
N TRP A 308 17.16 -6.38 14.67
CA TRP A 308 17.21 -5.70 13.38
C TRP A 308 18.65 -5.26 13.07
N ASP A 309 19.46 -6.22 12.62
CA ASP A 309 20.79 -5.99 12.08
C ASP A 309 20.77 -5.78 10.57
N ARG A 310 21.95 -5.53 9.98
CA ARG A 310 22.11 -5.35 8.53
C ARG A 310 21.59 -6.54 7.74
N LYS A 311 21.89 -7.76 8.21
CA LYS A 311 21.54 -9.01 7.51
C LYS A 311 20.04 -9.25 7.51
N LEU A 312 19.37 -9.04 8.63
CA LEU A 312 17.92 -9.24 8.75
C LEU A 312 17.15 -8.23 7.88
N LEU A 313 17.63 -6.98 7.82
CA LEU A 313 17.02 -5.95 6.95
C LEU A 313 17.24 -6.27 5.46
N GLN A 314 18.41 -6.79 5.07
CA GLN A 314 18.62 -7.30 3.70
C GLN A 314 17.69 -8.46 3.36
N GLN A 315 17.47 -9.38 4.30
CA GLN A 315 16.50 -10.46 4.12
C GLN A 315 15.07 -9.94 3.94
N LEU A 316 14.68 -8.88 4.67
CA LEU A 316 13.38 -8.25 4.47
C LEU A 316 13.19 -7.75 3.04
N PHE A 317 14.18 -7.10 2.43
CA PHE A 317 14.08 -6.66 1.02
C PHE A 317 13.82 -7.83 0.09
N LEU A 318 14.57 -8.92 0.22
CA LEU A 318 14.33 -10.13 -0.57
C LEU A 318 12.93 -10.72 -0.33
N CYS A 319 12.46 -10.70 0.93
CA CYS A 319 11.12 -11.18 1.26
C CYS A 319 10.02 -10.33 0.61
N LEU A 320 10.20 -9.01 0.58
CA LEU A 320 9.27 -8.07 -0.07
C LEU A 320 9.22 -8.32 -1.57
N GLU A 321 10.39 -8.46 -2.23
CA GLU A 321 10.48 -8.77 -3.66
C GLU A 321 9.82 -10.11 -4.01
N TYR A 322 10.14 -11.17 -3.27
CA TYR A 322 9.52 -12.48 -3.51
C TYR A 322 8.02 -12.48 -3.23
N ALA A 323 7.55 -11.79 -2.18
CA ALA A 323 6.12 -11.66 -1.91
C ALA A 323 5.40 -10.87 -3.01
N ALA A 324 6.06 -9.86 -3.58
CA ALA A 324 5.53 -9.11 -4.72
C ALA A 324 5.44 -9.99 -5.98
N ILE A 325 6.46 -10.76 -6.29
CA ILE A 325 6.49 -11.61 -7.49
C ILE A 325 5.57 -12.82 -7.30
N ILE A 326 5.89 -13.69 -6.34
CA ILE A 326 5.23 -14.99 -6.19
C ILE A 326 3.81 -14.83 -5.64
N GLY A 327 3.64 -13.96 -4.62
CA GLY A 327 2.34 -13.73 -4.00
C GLY A 327 1.34 -13.11 -4.98
N MET A 328 1.75 -12.09 -5.72
CA MET A 328 0.86 -11.42 -6.68
C MET A 328 0.62 -12.25 -7.94
N PHE A 329 1.63 -12.96 -8.44
CA PHE A 329 1.44 -13.91 -9.55
C PHE A 329 0.45 -15.02 -9.17
N SER A 330 0.56 -15.56 -7.96
CA SER A 330 -0.38 -16.60 -7.48
C SER A 330 -1.80 -16.06 -7.34
N LEU A 331 -1.96 -14.84 -6.83
CA LEU A 331 -3.25 -14.16 -6.74
C LEU A 331 -3.86 -13.95 -8.13
N TRP A 332 -3.04 -13.47 -9.09
CA TRP A 332 -3.46 -13.33 -10.48
C TRP A 332 -3.88 -14.66 -11.10
N ALA A 333 -3.11 -15.75 -10.90
CA ALA A 333 -3.41 -17.06 -11.44
C ALA A 333 -4.74 -17.61 -10.90
N ILE A 334 -5.00 -17.48 -9.59
CA ILE A 334 -6.28 -17.85 -8.98
C ILE A 334 -7.42 -17.06 -9.63
N PHE A 335 -7.23 -15.75 -9.80
CA PHE A 335 -8.23 -14.89 -10.42
C PHE A 335 -8.50 -15.27 -11.89
N ALA A 336 -7.45 -15.55 -12.66
CA ALA A 336 -7.55 -15.98 -14.06
C ALA A 336 -8.32 -17.31 -14.20
N VAL A 337 -8.06 -18.27 -13.31
CA VAL A 337 -8.80 -19.55 -13.28
C VAL A 337 -10.28 -19.34 -12.95
N ILE A 338 -10.60 -18.52 -11.95
CA ILE A 338 -11.98 -18.19 -11.60
C ILE A 338 -12.69 -17.50 -12.78
N ALA A 339 -12.02 -16.54 -13.41
CA ALA A 339 -12.52 -15.83 -14.57
C ALA A 339 -12.87 -16.76 -15.74
N LEU A 340 -11.94 -17.67 -16.06
CA LEU A 340 -12.13 -18.67 -17.11
C LEU A 340 -13.31 -19.59 -16.80
N ALA A 341 -13.43 -20.05 -15.55
CA ALA A 341 -14.54 -20.89 -15.11
C ALA A 341 -15.91 -20.19 -15.26
N ILE A 342 -15.97 -18.88 -14.93
CA ILE A 342 -17.17 -18.07 -15.10
C ILE A 342 -17.51 -17.90 -16.59
N GLN A 343 -16.53 -17.60 -17.44
CA GLN A 343 -16.74 -17.45 -18.89
C GLN A 343 -17.26 -18.75 -19.53
N ILE A 344 -16.68 -19.89 -19.18
CA ILE A 344 -17.13 -21.20 -19.64
C ILE A 344 -18.58 -21.45 -19.21
N LYS A 345 -18.93 -21.17 -17.95
CA LYS A 345 -20.30 -21.37 -17.47
C LYS A 345 -21.32 -20.49 -18.20
N ILE A 346 -20.99 -19.26 -18.50
CA ILE A 346 -21.86 -18.33 -19.25
C ILE A 346 -22.06 -18.80 -20.68
N SER A 347 -21.00 -19.30 -21.35
CA SER A 347 -21.09 -19.82 -22.72
C SER A 347 -21.90 -21.14 -22.84
N PHE A 348 -22.15 -21.86 -21.74
CA PHE A 348 -23.04 -23.01 -21.70
C PHE A 348 -24.52 -22.67 -21.41
N ILE A 349 -24.79 -21.42 -20.95
CA ILE A 349 -26.14 -20.96 -20.59
C ILE A 349 -26.75 -20.12 -21.72
N LEU A 350 -25.93 -19.49 -22.56
CA LEU A 350 -26.33 -18.75 -23.77
C LEU A 350 -26.30 -19.66 -25.02
#